data_6baf6f62993231ccc6d3132d7f111b93
#
_entry.id   6baf6f62993231ccc6d3132d7f111b93
#
_cell.length_a   1.000
_cell.length_b   1.000
_cell.length_c   1.000
_cell.angle_alpha   90.00
_cell.angle_beta   90.00
_cell.angle_gamma   90.00
#
_symmetry.space_group_name_H-M   'P 1'
#
loop_
_entity.id
_entity.type
_entity.pdbx_description
1 polymer ?
#
loop_
_entity_poly.entity_id
_entity_poly.type
_entity_poly.pdbx_seq_one_letter_code
_entity_poly.pdbx_strand_id
1 'polypeptide(L)'
;MPTAQKYQGGVRSGQKQFITYNMGMQISFGITDSNLNHTGIYLYSKGKIMIHLTFDYKSDKDCTTPGQYLKYHRTFQGLTTRELAEKVGIVPATLVLYENDRHPIKYNTAVALANELGIDRNRLLDEYAAFVDCPYSSLLKRVRQELSLTQMQMAKAIGIGQTTYSGWERESRIPRRKEHEKILAAMKKLKVDIGTYLCQ
;
A
#
# COMPACT_ATOMS: atom_id res chain seq x y z
N MET A 1 -8.61 41.96 6.53
CA MET A 1 -8.19 40.56 6.47
C MET A 1 -7.05 40.38 7.45
N PRO A 2 -7.15 39.49 8.44
CA PRO A 2 -6.06 39.28 9.41
C PRO A 2 -4.95 38.42 8.76
N THR A 3 -3.75 38.97 8.75
CA THR A 3 -2.52 38.31 8.25
C THR A 3 -2.04 37.29 9.31
N ALA A 4 -1.91 36.05 8.89
CA ALA A 4 -1.31 34.99 9.71
C ALA A 4 0.22 35.18 9.72
N GLN A 5 0.80 35.48 10.88
CA GLN A 5 2.25 35.41 11.07
C GLN A 5 2.66 33.96 11.36
N LYS A 6 3.44 33.39 10.44
CA LYS A 6 4.01 32.06 10.55
C LYS A 6 5.34 32.15 11.28
N TYR A 7 5.40 31.60 12.50
CA TYR A 7 6.68 31.47 13.21
C TYR A 7 7.33 30.14 12.81
N GLN A 8 8.50 30.22 12.17
CA GLN A 8 9.37 29.07 11.92
C GLN A 8 10.39 28.96 13.06
N GLY A 9 10.13 28.06 13.98
CA GLY A 9 11.10 27.64 15.00
C GLY A 9 11.44 26.17 14.79
N GLY A 10 12.75 25.88 14.69
CA GLY A 10 13.24 24.50 14.51
C GLY A 10 12.83 23.59 15.68
N VAL A 11 12.31 22.43 15.36
CA VAL A 11 11.82 21.45 16.33
C VAL A 11 12.98 20.69 16.95
N ARG A 12 13.23 20.88 18.25
CA ARG A 12 13.93 19.92 19.09
C ARG A 12 12.89 19.01 19.73
N SER A 13 13.15 17.70 19.68
CA SER A 13 12.33 16.66 20.32
C SER A 13 11.84 17.09 21.71
N GLY A 14 10.51 17.13 21.89
CA GLY A 14 9.88 17.41 23.18
C GLY A 14 9.30 18.81 23.38
N GLN A 15 9.32 19.72 22.43
CA GLN A 15 8.77 21.08 22.58
C GLN A 15 7.35 21.24 22.03
N LYS A 16 6.47 21.85 22.84
CA LYS A 16 5.12 22.28 22.46
C LYS A 16 5.22 23.42 21.46
N GLN A 17 4.64 23.27 20.25
CA GLN A 17 4.49 24.37 19.31
C GLN A 17 3.17 25.12 19.59
N PHE A 18 3.24 26.43 19.73
CA PHE A 18 2.06 27.30 19.88
C PHE A 18 1.90 28.11 18.57
N ILE A 19 0.74 28.02 17.95
CA ILE A 19 0.35 28.91 16.85
C ILE A 19 -0.75 29.82 17.36
N THR A 20 -0.47 31.13 17.37
CA THR A 20 -1.44 32.15 17.83
C THR A 20 -2.14 32.73 16.60
N TYR A 21 -3.45 32.63 16.57
CA TYR A 21 -4.27 33.33 15.59
C TYR A 21 -4.86 34.59 16.21
N ASN A 22 -4.87 35.68 15.45
CA ASN A 22 -5.25 37.03 15.92
C ASN A 22 -6.77 37.24 16.07
N MET A 23 -7.50 36.25 16.58
CA MET A 23 -8.95 36.29 16.87
C MET A 23 -9.23 35.98 18.35
N GLY A 24 -8.27 36.12 19.23
CA GLY A 24 -8.49 35.84 20.69
C GLY A 24 -8.61 34.34 21.02
N MET A 25 -8.34 33.46 20.07
CA MET A 25 -8.20 32.01 20.26
C MET A 25 -6.72 31.62 20.20
N GLN A 26 -6.23 30.99 21.23
CA GLN A 26 -4.93 30.31 21.20
C GLN A 26 -5.15 28.83 20.86
N ILE A 27 -4.57 28.37 19.73
CA ILE A 27 -4.55 26.99 19.37
C ILE A 27 -3.16 26.49 19.74
N SER A 28 -3.08 25.62 20.75
CA SER A 28 -1.83 24.96 21.12
C SER A 28 -1.80 23.55 20.53
N PHE A 29 -0.84 23.27 19.67
CA PHE A 29 -0.55 21.92 19.23
C PHE A 29 0.46 21.33 20.20
N GLY A 30 0.04 20.37 21.00
CA GLY A 30 0.93 19.60 21.86
C GLY A 30 1.22 18.26 21.22
N ILE A 31 2.44 18.04 20.75
CA ILE A 31 2.92 16.68 20.50
C ILE A 31 3.34 16.16 21.87
N THR A 32 2.50 15.36 22.50
CA THR A 32 2.86 14.67 23.72
C THR A 32 3.46 13.33 23.36
N ASP A 33 4.71 13.18 23.75
CA ASP A 33 5.49 11.94 23.86
C ASP A 33 5.55 11.01 22.65
N SER A 34 6.79 10.64 22.29
CA SER A 34 7.17 9.76 21.20
C SER A 34 6.62 8.33 21.29
N ASN A 35 5.84 8.01 22.30
CA ASN A 35 5.23 6.69 22.54
C ASN A 35 3.69 6.68 22.52
N LEU A 36 3.03 7.83 22.34
CA LEU A 36 1.59 7.90 22.25
C LEU A 36 1.21 8.47 20.88
N ASN A 37 0.60 7.65 20.05
CA ASN A 37 0.10 7.98 18.70
C ASN A 37 -1.10 8.96 18.73
N HIS A 38 -1.09 9.95 19.63
CA HIS A 38 -2.19 10.88 19.80
C HIS A 38 -1.72 12.32 19.60
N THR A 39 -2.24 12.98 18.61
CA THR A 39 -2.10 14.43 18.44
C THR A 39 -3.34 15.09 19.02
N GLY A 40 -3.20 15.78 20.13
CA GLY A 40 -4.28 16.57 20.75
C GLY A 40 -4.23 18.03 20.31
N ILE A 41 -5.34 18.57 19.82
CA ILE A 41 -5.52 20.01 19.59
C ILE A 41 -6.31 20.58 20.74
N TYR A 42 -5.71 21.55 21.46
CA TYR A 42 -6.36 22.26 22.56
C TYR A 42 -6.76 23.65 22.06
N LEU A 43 -8.05 23.95 22.08
CA LEU A 43 -8.58 25.27 21.76
C LEU A 43 -8.87 26.01 23.07
N TYR A 44 -8.16 27.13 23.30
CA TYR A 44 -8.40 28.02 24.43
C TYR A 44 -9.12 29.28 23.95
N SER A 45 -10.30 29.56 24.50
CA SER A 45 -10.98 30.84 24.36
C SER A 45 -11.00 31.54 25.71
N LYS A 46 -11.00 32.89 25.72
CA LYS A 46 -11.07 33.75 26.93
C LYS A 46 -12.26 33.46 27.86
N GLY A 47 -13.13 32.51 27.53
CA GLY A 47 -14.35 32.18 28.26
C GLY A 47 -14.54 30.73 28.72
N LYS A 48 -13.53 29.90 28.85
CA LYS A 48 -13.63 28.58 29.51
C LYS A 48 -14.19 27.39 28.67
N ILE A 49 -14.12 27.38 27.39
CA ILE A 49 -14.39 26.13 26.67
C ILE A 49 -13.08 25.53 26.19
N MET A 50 -12.69 24.42 26.81
CA MET A 50 -11.56 23.60 26.36
C MET A 50 -12.14 22.47 25.52
N ILE A 51 -11.93 22.52 24.19
CA ILE A 51 -12.24 21.43 23.31
C ILE A 51 -10.98 20.61 23.15
N HIS A 52 -11.00 19.39 23.67
CA HIS A 52 -9.95 18.41 23.49
C HIS A 52 -10.32 17.53 22.28
N LEU A 53 -9.64 17.72 21.16
CA LEU A 53 -9.78 16.85 19.99
C LEU A 53 -8.61 15.88 20.00
N THR A 54 -8.89 14.63 20.28
CA THR A 54 -7.91 13.56 20.18
C THR A 54 -8.02 12.94 18.80
N PHE A 55 -6.96 12.98 18.02
CA PHE A 55 -6.87 12.28 16.77
C PHE A 55 -6.07 11.00 16.98
N ASP A 56 -6.71 9.86 16.83
CA ASP A 56 -6.03 8.58 16.77
C ASP A 56 -5.29 8.50 15.43
N TYR A 57 -4.02 8.81 15.45
CA TYR A 57 -3.15 8.66 14.29
C TYR A 57 -2.78 7.19 14.18
N LYS A 58 -3.45 6.47 13.29
CA LYS A 58 -2.95 5.15 12.87
C LYS A 58 -1.65 5.38 12.09
N SER A 59 -0.61 4.67 12.47
CA SER A 59 0.63 4.60 11.70
C SER A 59 0.38 3.81 10.41
N ASP A 60 1.15 4.04 9.36
CA ASP A 60 1.14 3.20 8.18
C ASP A 60 1.44 1.72 8.49
N LYS A 61 2.19 1.47 9.60
CA LYS A 61 2.51 0.14 10.13
C LYS A 61 1.28 -0.60 10.64
N ASP A 62 0.24 0.11 11.05
CA ASP A 62 -1.02 -0.46 11.53
C ASP A 62 -1.95 -0.89 10.38
N CYS A 63 -1.60 -0.53 9.15
CA CYS A 63 -2.35 -0.93 7.97
C CYS A 63 -2.02 -2.38 7.62
N THR A 64 -3.01 -3.27 7.79
CA THR A 64 -2.87 -4.72 7.54
C THR A 64 -3.24 -5.12 6.11
N THR A 65 -3.98 -4.28 5.40
CA THR A 65 -4.43 -4.55 4.02
C THR A 65 -3.97 -3.47 3.04
N PRO A 66 -3.85 -3.81 1.75
CA PRO A 66 -3.51 -2.84 0.70
C PRO A 66 -4.47 -1.64 0.65
N GLY A 67 -5.78 -1.89 0.84
CA GLY A 67 -6.79 -0.83 0.81
C GLY A 67 -6.67 0.12 2.00
N GLN A 68 -6.40 -0.39 3.20
CA GLN A 68 -6.14 0.44 4.38
C GLN A 68 -4.90 1.31 4.18
N TYR A 69 -3.83 0.74 3.65
CA TYR A 69 -2.59 1.45 3.36
C TYR A 69 -2.80 2.55 2.33
N LEU A 70 -3.51 2.26 1.25
CA LEU A 70 -3.88 3.24 0.22
C LEU A 70 -4.69 4.39 0.81
N LYS A 71 -5.76 4.08 1.57
CA LYS A 71 -6.62 5.06 2.20
C LYS A 71 -5.86 5.94 3.19
N TYR A 72 -4.98 5.33 4.00
CA TYR A 72 -4.14 6.05 4.94
C TYR A 72 -3.30 7.11 4.23
N HIS A 73 -2.53 6.74 3.21
CA HIS A 73 -1.64 7.67 2.52
C HIS A 73 -2.38 8.74 1.73
N ARG A 74 -3.52 8.41 1.11
CA ARG A 74 -4.37 9.42 0.46
C ARG A 74 -4.86 10.45 1.47
N THR A 75 -5.41 10.02 2.60
CA THR A 75 -5.93 10.94 3.63
C THR A 75 -4.82 11.73 4.30
N PHE A 76 -3.65 11.12 4.51
CA PHE A 76 -2.48 11.79 5.05
C PHE A 76 -2.00 12.95 4.16
N GLN A 77 -2.11 12.80 2.83
CA GLN A 77 -1.80 13.87 1.87
C GLN A 77 -2.96 14.86 1.67
N GLY A 78 -4.07 14.69 2.38
CA GLY A 78 -5.23 15.57 2.27
C GLY A 78 -6.00 15.44 0.97
N LEU A 79 -5.75 14.38 0.17
CA LEU A 79 -6.42 14.16 -1.10
C LEU A 79 -7.80 13.55 -0.91
N THR A 80 -8.79 14.09 -1.63
CA THR A 80 -10.09 13.45 -1.75
C THR A 80 -10.01 12.21 -2.64
N THR A 81 -10.97 11.31 -2.52
CA THR A 81 -11.08 10.12 -3.39
C THR A 81 -11.18 10.52 -4.87
N ARG A 82 -11.87 11.65 -5.15
CA ARG A 82 -12.04 12.15 -6.51
C ARG A 82 -10.73 12.66 -7.08
N GLU A 83 -10.00 13.49 -6.35
CA GLU A 83 -8.72 14.05 -6.80
C GLU A 83 -7.68 12.96 -7.09
N LEU A 84 -7.52 11.98 -6.20
CA LEU A 84 -6.57 10.90 -6.44
C LEU A 84 -7.00 10.03 -7.64
N ALA A 85 -8.30 9.74 -7.77
CA ALA A 85 -8.80 8.96 -8.89
C ALA A 85 -8.59 9.66 -10.23
N GLU A 86 -8.81 10.97 -10.31
CA GLU A 86 -8.55 11.79 -11.50
C GLU A 86 -7.06 11.79 -11.87
N LYS A 87 -6.15 11.96 -10.90
CA LYS A 87 -4.70 11.94 -11.13
C LYS A 87 -4.19 10.60 -11.67
N VAL A 88 -4.78 9.51 -11.22
CA VAL A 88 -4.38 8.14 -11.62
C VAL A 88 -5.17 7.63 -12.85
N GLY A 89 -6.17 8.40 -13.31
CA GLY A 89 -6.98 8.05 -14.48
C GLY A 89 -7.95 6.91 -14.23
N ILE A 90 -8.50 6.78 -13.03
CA ILE A 90 -9.52 5.79 -12.67
C ILE A 90 -10.81 6.45 -12.20
N VAL A 91 -11.91 5.69 -12.21
CA VAL A 91 -13.19 6.19 -11.68
C VAL A 91 -13.13 6.23 -10.14
N PRO A 92 -13.62 7.31 -9.49
CA PRO A 92 -13.63 7.43 -8.02
C PRO A 92 -14.27 6.23 -7.31
N ALA A 93 -15.34 5.66 -7.86
CA ALA A 93 -15.97 4.47 -7.32
C ALA A 93 -15.01 3.26 -7.28
N THR A 94 -14.13 3.12 -8.29
CA THR A 94 -13.11 2.06 -8.32
C THR A 94 -12.09 2.24 -7.18
N LEU A 95 -11.67 3.48 -6.91
CA LEU A 95 -10.76 3.77 -5.81
C LEU A 95 -11.39 3.42 -4.46
N VAL A 96 -12.69 3.72 -4.27
CA VAL A 96 -13.43 3.33 -3.06
C VAL A 96 -13.46 1.81 -2.88
N LEU A 97 -13.64 1.04 -3.97
CA LEU A 97 -13.60 -0.43 -3.91
C LEU A 97 -12.21 -0.95 -3.51
N TYR A 98 -11.14 -0.31 -3.98
CA TYR A 98 -9.78 -0.64 -3.58
C TYR A 98 -9.52 -0.31 -2.10
N GLU A 99 -9.89 0.89 -1.64
CA GLU A 99 -9.70 1.33 -0.24
C GLU A 99 -10.47 0.49 0.78
N ASN A 100 -11.54 -0.18 0.36
CA ASN A 100 -12.32 -1.09 1.19
C ASN A 100 -12.01 -2.58 0.95
N ASP A 101 -10.93 -2.88 0.22
CA ASP A 101 -10.48 -4.25 -0.13
C ASP A 101 -11.58 -5.10 -0.80
N ARG A 102 -12.54 -4.44 -1.49
CA ARG A 102 -13.61 -5.13 -2.23
C ARG A 102 -13.13 -5.70 -3.56
N HIS A 103 -12.09 -5.12 -4.13
CA HIS A 103 -11.43 -5.59 -5.34
C HIS A 103 -9.92 -5.51 -5.17
N PRO A 104 -9.16 -6.47 -5.70
CA PRO A 104 -7.71 -6.40 -5.74
C PRO A 104 -7.28 -5.26 -6.68
N ILE A 105 -6.27 -4.52 -6.27
CA ILE A 105 -5.71 -3.44 -7.08
C ILE A 105 -4.99 -4.06 -8.29
N LYS A 106 -5.32 -3.58 -9.48
CA LYS A 106 -4.63 -4.03 -10.71
C LYS A 106 -3.19 -3.53 -10.70
N TYR A 107 -2.25 -4.32 -11.19
CA TYR A 107 -0.83 -4.00 -11.18
C TYR A 107 -0.51 -2.58 -11.70
N ASN A 108 -0.95 -2.25 -12.92
CA ASN A 108 -0.69 -0.92 -13.50
C ASN A 108 -1.30 0.22 -12.65
N THR A 109 -2.46 -0.01 -12.04
CA THR A 109 -3.10 0.96 -11.14
C THR A 109 -2.33 1.08 -9.82
N ALA A 110 -1.81 -0.03 -9.28
CA ALA A 110 -0.97 -0.01 -8.08
C ALA A 110 0.32 0.79 -8.30
N VAL A 111 0.97 0.61 -9.47
CA VAL A 111 2.14 1.39 -9.85
C VAL A 111 1.82 2.89 -9.94
N ALA A 112 0.72 3.25 -10.61
CA ALA A 112 0.31 4.65 -10.76
C ALA A 112 -0.04 5.30 -9.40
N LEU A 113 -0.79 4.58 -8.54
CA LEU A 113 -1.12 5.02 -7.18
C LEU A 113 0.13 5.20 -6.31
N ALA A 114 1.06 4.24 -6.38
CA ALA A 114 2.30 4.30 -5.62
C ALA A 114 3.16 5.49 -6.03
N ASN A 115 3.28 5.75 -7.34
CA ASN A 115 4.03 6.89 -7.87
C ASN A 115 3.39 8.22 -7.45
N GLU A 116 2.05 8.35 -7.55
CA GLU A 116 1.34 9.58 -7.19
C GLU A 116 1.45 9.88 -5.69
N LEU A 117 1.36 8.87 -4.85
CA LEU A 117 1.41 9.02 -3.39
C LEU A 117 2.85 8.95 -2.82
N GLY A 118 3.86 8.60 -3.63
CA GLY A 118 5.23 8.42 -3.16
C GLY A 118 5.39 7.29 -2.14
N ILE A 119 4.67 6.18 -2.33
CA ILE A 119 4.63 5.05 -1.39
C ILE A 119 5.18 3.76 -1.99
N ASP A 120 5.47 2.79 -1.13
CA ASP A 120 5.92 1.47 -1.57
C ASP A 120 4.77 0.71 -2.28
N ARG A 121 4.96 0.48 -3.59
CA ARG A 121 3.99 -0.26 -4.40
C ARG A 121 3.78 -1.69 -3.92
N ASN A 122 4.80 -2.33 -3.32
CA ASN A 122 4.70 -3.73 -2.87
C ASN A 122 3.61 -3.90 -1.82
N ARG A 123 3.33 -2.86 -1.03
CA ARG A 123 2.24 -2.85 -0.06
C ARG A 123 0.84 -2.69 -0.69
N LEU A 124 0.76 -2.33 -1.96
CA LEU A 124 -0.49 -2.24 -2.72
C LEU A 124 -0.77 -3.50 -3.56
N LEU A 125 0.24 -4.35 -3.76
CA LEU A 125 0.11 -5.56 -4.56
C LEU A 125 -0.47 -6.69 -3.72
N ASP A 126 -1.42 -7.43 -4.30
CA ASP A 126 -1.80 -8.74 -3.76
C ASP A 126 -0.79 -9.82 -4.21
N GLU A 127 -0.94 -11.04 -3.69
CA GLU A 127 -0.02 -12.15 -3.96
C GLU A 127 0.17 -12.42 -5.46
N TYR A 128 -0.90 -12.33 -6.25
CA TYR A 128 -0.83 -12.50 -7.69
C TYR A 128 -0.09 -11.34 -8.38
N ALA A 129 -0.39 -10.11 -8.00
CA ALA A 129 0.25 -8.94 -8.59
C ALA A 129 1.75 -8.88 -8.22
N ALA A 130 2.10 -9.26 -7.00
CA ALA A 130 3.48 -9.41 -6.56
C ALA A 130 4.22 -10.51 -7.35
N PHE A 131 3.56 -11.65 -7.61
CA PHE A 131 4.11 -12.72 -8.44
C PHE A 131 4.37 -12.25 -9.88
N VAL A 132 3.48 -11.47 -10.48
CA VAL A 132 3.66 -10.93 -11.83
C VAL A 132 4.76 -9.86 -11.88
N ASP A 133 4.95 -9.10 -10.80
CA ASP A 133 5.99 -8.07 -10.70
C ASP A 133 7.39 -8.68 -10.56
N CYS A 134 7.51 -9.87 -9.97
CA CYS A 134 8.78 -10.57 -9.90
C CYS A 134 9.13 -11.22 -11.26
N PRO A 135 10.41 -11.59 -11.50
CA PRO A 135 10.81 -12.31 -12.72
C PRO A 135 10.29 -13.76 -12.68
N TYR A 136 8.96 -13.92 -12.74
CA TYR A 136 8.28 -15.21 -12.63
C TYR A 136 8.77 -16.27 -13.65
N SER A 137 9.22 -15.85 -14.82
CA SER A 137 9.76 -16.75 -15.85
C SER A 137 11.02 -17.45 -15.36
N SER A 138 11.95 -16.68 -14.82
CA SER A 138 13.19 -17.18 -14.23
C SER A 138 12.92 -18.03 -12.99
N LEU A 139 11.99 -17.60 -12.14
CA LEU A 139 11.53 -18.34 -10.98
C LEU A 139 10.98 -19.72 -11.36
N LEU A 140 10.03 -19.78 -12.28
CA LEU A 140 9.42 -21.04 -12.74
C LEU A 140 10.44 -21.96 -13.37
N LYS A 141 11.34 -21.41 -14.19
CA LYS A 141 12.43 -22.17 -14.81
C LYS A 141 13.39 -22.75 -13.77
N ARG A 142 13.80 -21.94 -12.78
CA ARG A 142 14.68 -22.36 -11.68
C ARG A 142 14.05 -23.47 -10.85
N VAL A 143 12.81 -23.31 -10.39
CA VAL A 143 12.07 -24.33 -9.65
C VAL A 143 11.96 -25.64 -10.44
N ARG A 144 11.64 -25.57 -11.72
CA ARG A 144 11.58 -26.75 -12.58
C ARG A 144 12.92 -27.47 -12.69
N GLN A 145 14.01 -26.71 -12.82
CA GLN A 145 15.36 -27.28 -12.93
C GLN A 145 15.78 -27.94 -11.63
N GLU A 146 15.55 -27.33 -10.48
CA GLU A 146 15.83 -27.90 -9.16
C GLU A 146 15.08 -29.19 -8.89
N LEU A 147 13.84 -29.29 -9.41
CA LEU A 147 13.06 -30.52 -9.37
C LEU A 147 13.44 -31.54 -10.45
N SER A 148 14.40 -31.23 -11.30
CA SER A 148 14.82 -32.07 -12.44
C SER A 148 13.65 -32.44 -13.36
N LEU A 149 12.65 -31.57 -13.52
CA LEU A 149 11.48 -31.79 -14.35
C LEU A 149 11.66 -31.20 -15.76
N THR A 150 11.08 -31.87 -16.76
CA THR A 150 10.90 -31.30 -18.10
C THR A 150 9.74 -30.28 -18.08
N GLN A 151 9.70 -29.39 -19.09
CA GLN A 151 8.58 -28.45 -19.25
C GLN A 151 7.22 -29.17 -19.32
N MET A 152 7.18 -30.32 -19.99
CA MET A 152 5.96 -31.12 -20.09
C MET A 152 5.52 -31.69 -18.73
N GLN A 153 6.46 -32.19 -17.93
CA GLN A 153 6.17 -32.73 -16.61
C GLN A 153 5.70 -31.63 -15.65
N MET A 154 6.35 -30.47 -15.71
CA MET A 154 5.95 -29.32 -14.88
C MET A 154 4.57 -28.79 -15.29
N ALA A 155 4.30 -28.66 -16.59
CA ALA A 155 2.98 -28.29 -17.11
C ALA A 155 1.89 -29.26 -16.62
N LYS A 156 2.17 -30.58 -16.68
CA LYS A 156 1.27 -31.62 -16.18
C LYS A 156 1.04 -31.49 -14.67
N ALA A 157 2.08 -31.20 -13.88
CA ALA A 157 1.96 -31.01 -12.44
C ALA A 157 1.06 -29.81 -12.08
N ILE A 158 1.14 -28.72 -12.85
CA ILE A 158 0.32 -27.52 -12.68
C ILE A 158 -1.11 -27.74 -13.24
N GLY A 159 -1.30 -28.70 -14.14
CA GLY A 159 -2.59 -28.96 -14.83
C GLY A 159 -2.88 -27.97 -15.94
N ILE A 160 -1.86 -27.72 -16.78
CA ILE A 160 -1.91 -26.83 -17.97
C ILE A 160 -1.24 -27.48 -19.18
N GLY A 161 -1.42 -26.91 -20.35
CA GLY A 161 -0.71 -27.33 -21.56
C GLY A 161 0.77 -26.94 -21.55
N GLN A 162 1.63 -27.79 -22.14
CA GLN A 162 3.07 -27.52 -22.26
C GLN A 162 3.35 -26.19 -22.98
N THR A 163 2.60 -25.86 -24.02
CA THR A 163 2.75 -24.62 -24.78
C THR A 163 2.52 -23.38 -23.90
N THR A 164 1.55 -23.47 -22.98
CA THR A 164 1.27 -22.40 -22.03
C THR A 164 2.44 -22.22 -21.05
N TYR A 165 2.92 -23.33 -20.46
CA TYR A 165 4.06 -23.31 -19.54
C TYR A 165 5.34 -22.78 -20.22
N SER A 166 5.64 -23.30 -21.42
CA SER A 166 6.77 -22.82 -22.24
C SER A 166 6.65 -21.33 -22.58
N GLY A 167 5.42 -20.84 -22.79
CA GLY A 167 5.15 -19.40 -22.99
C GLY A 167 5.48 -18.56 -21.77
N TRP A 168 5.26 -19.09 -20.56
CA TRP A 168 5.62 -18.39 -19.32
C TRP A 168 7.14 -18.31 -19.12
N GLU A 169 7.86 -19.40 -19.35
CA GLU A 169 9.33 -19.40 -19.25
C GLU A 169 10.02 -18.50 -20.31
N ARG A 170 9.35 -18.21 -21.43
CA ARG A 170 9.84 -17.31 -22.48
C ARG A 170 9.27 -15.89 -22.40
N GLU A 171 8.49 -15.59 -21.38
CA GLU A 171 7.79 -14.29 -21.19
C GLU A 171 6.85 -13.89 -22.32
N SER A 172 6.52 -14.84 -23.22
CA SER A 172 5.55 -14.59 -24.29
C SER A 172 4.10 -14.59 -23.81
N ARG A 173 3.87 -15.02 -22.57
CA ARG A 173 2.57 -15.04 -21.89
C ARG A 173 2.74 -14.79 -20.40
N ILE A 174 1.84 -14.00 -19.82
CA ILE A 174 1.74 -13.77 -18.37
C ILE A 174 0.72 -14.78 -17.82
N PRO A 175 1.04 -15.53 -16.75
CA PRO A 175 0.06 -16.37 -16.05
C PRO A 175 -1.13 -15.55 -15.58
N ARG A 176 -2.34 -16.00 -15.85
CA ARG A 176 -3.56 -15.34 -15.35
C ARG A 176 -3.77 -15.71 -13.87
N ARG A 177 -4.60 -14.95 -13.15
CA ARG A 177 -4.89 -15.19 -11.72
C ARG A 177 -5.29 -16.66 -11.43
N LYS A 178 -6.21 -17.25 -12.20
CA LYS A 178 -6.58 -18.66 -12.07
C LYS A 178 -5.43 -19.63 -12.35
N GLU A 179 -4.49 -19.25 -13.18
CA GLU A 179 -3.30 -20.06 -13.49
C GLU A 179 -2.27 -19.93 -12.36
N HIS A 180 -2.13 -18.75 -11.76
CA HIS A 180 -1.33 -18.54 -10.57
C HIS A 180 -1.81 -19.40 -9.39
N GLU A 181 -3.13 -19.48 -9.15
CA GLU A 181 -3.70 -20.38 -8.15
C GLU A 181 -3.30 -21.85 -8.39
N LYS A 182 -3.31 -22.30 -9.66
CA LYS A 182 -2.84 -23.64 -10.03
C LYS A 182 -1.33 -23.82 -9.79
N ILE A 183 -0.54 -22.79 -10.08
CA ILE A 183 0.90 -22.79 -9.78
C ILE A 183 1.12 -22.99 -8.29
N LEU A 184 0.47 -22.17 -7.43
CA LEU A 184 0.58 -22.29 -5.97
C LEU A 184 0.16 -23.67 -5.46
N ALA A 185 -0.95 -24.21 -5.96
CA ALA A 185 -1.43 -25.53 -5.62
C ALA A 185 -0.45 -26.66 -6.02
N ALA A 186 0.18 -26.54 -7.20
CA ALA A 186 1.18 -27.49 -7.66
C ALA A 186 2.47 -27.41 -6.83
N MET A 187 2.96 -26.20 -6.51
CA MET A 187 4.13 -26.00 -5.67
C MET A 187 3.93 -26.58 -4.28
N LYS A 188 2.77 -26.37 -3.68
CA LYS A 188 2.41 -26.99 -2.39
C LYS A 188 2.47 -28.52 -2.45
N LYS A 189 1.97 -29.12 -3.53
CA LYS A 189 2.04 -30.60 -3.76
C LYS A 189 3.47 -31.09 -3.91
N LEU A 190 4.33 -30.30 -4.59
CA LEU A 190 5.73 -30.60 -4.81
C LEU A 190 6.61 -30.23 -3.60
N LYS A 191 6.02 -29.72 -2.51
CA LYS A 191 6.70 -29.27 -1.28
C LYS A 191 7.73 -28.16 -1.55
N VAL A 192 7.46 -27.29 -2.50
CA VAL A 192 8.25 -26.11 -2.85
C VAL A 192 7.60 -24.89 -2.24
N ASP A 193 8.35 -24.13 -1.46
CA ASP A 193 7.91 -22.82 -0.97
C ASP A 193 8.36 -21.74 -1.96
N ILE A 194 7.39 -21.17 -2.69
CA ILE A 194 7.65 -20.09 -3.66
C ILE A 194 8.20 -18.84 -2.96
N GLY A 195 7.81 -18.61 -1.71
CA GLY A 195 8.27 -17.44 -0.94
C GLY A 195 9.79 -17.34 -0.86
N THR A 196 10.49 -18.47 -0.78
CA THR A 196 11.95 -18.52 -0.75
C THR A 196 12.61 -18.05 -2.05
N TYR A 197 11.86 -18.02 -3.16
CA TYR A 197 12.33 -17.62 -4.49
C TYR A 197 11.92 -16.19 -4.87
N LEU A 198 10.91 -15.62 -4.21
CA LEU A 198 10.42 -14.26 -4.49
C LEU A 198 11.31 -13.16 -3.89
N CYS A 199 12.16 -13.49 -2.92
CA CYS A 199 12.95 -12.54 -2.15
C CYS A 199 14.46 -12.48 -2.53
N GLN A 200 14.82 -13.03 -3.71
CA GLN A 200 16.25 -13.04 -4.13
C GLN A 200 16.48 -12.12 -5.33
#